data_3f6be161058c79533b62ba1135095029
#
_entry.id   3f6be161058c79533b62ba1135095029
#
_cell.length_a   1.000
_cell.length_b   1.000
_cell.length_c   1.000
_cell.angle_alpha   90.00
_cell.angle_beta   90.00
_cell.angle_gamma   90.00
#
_symmetry.space_group_name_H-M   'P 1'
#
loop_
_entity.id
_entity.type
_entity.pdbx_description
1 polymer ?
#
loop_
_entity_poly.entity_id
_entity_poly.type
_entity_poly.pdbx_seq_one_letter_code
_entity_poly.pdbx_strand_id
1 'polypeptide(L)'
;MVNGQTGVNPPVGSVVVKNGRIVGLGAHLKKGDKHAEVQAIEMAGLNAQGATIYVSLEPCTHHGSTPPCVDKIIEAGISKVIYAVKDTTLVSKGDEILREAGIEVEFQYNENAAALYRDFFTAKRNEVPEVTVKVSSSLDGKQATDFNESKWITNKEVKEDVYQLRHEHDAVITGRRTIEADNPLYTTRVPDGKHPIRVILSKTGQLDFNQQIFKDTASEIWIYTENEKLKTNKSFIKIINISKCDTTTILQDLYQRGIGKLLVEAGPNITSQFLQSKHLN
;
A
#
# COMPACT_ATOMS: atom_id res chain seq x y z
N MET A 1 1.75 2.69 -13.84
CA MET A 1 2.43 2.18 -12.63
C MET A 1 1.39 1.44 -11.80
N VAL A 2 1.71 0.28 -11.27
CA VAL A 2 0.79 -0.49 -10.42
C VAL A 2 0.95 0.02 -8.99
N ASN A 3 0.07 0.92 -8.56
CA ASN A 3 -0.03 1.35 -7.17
C ASN A 3 -0.87 0.34 -6.37
N GLY A 4 -0.51 0.14 -5.09
CA GLY A 4 -1.41 -0.44 -4.11
C GLY A 4 -1.42 -1.96 -3.96
N GLN A 5 -0.48 -2.71 -4.54
CA GLN A 5 -0.43 -4.17 -4.36
C GLN A 5 0.80 -4.65 -3.58
N THR A 6 1.73 -3.76 -3.30
CA THR A 6 3.00 -4.08 -2.61
C THR A 6 2.88 -4.11 -1.08
N GLY A 7 1.75 -3.68 -0.52
CA GLY A 7 1.55 -3.56 0.93
C GLY A 7 2.58 -2.60 1.54
N VAL A 8 3.26 -3.06 2.58
CA VAL A 8 4.33 -2.27 3.25
C VAL A 8 5.67 -2.26 2.50
N ASN A 9 5.75 -2.84 1.30
CA ASN A 9 6.96 -2.82 0.46
C ASN A 9 6.86 -1.71 -0.58
N PRO A 10 8.00 -1.09 -1.00
CA PRO A 10 7.98 -0.10 -2.06
C PRO A 10 7.75 -0.76 -3.44
N PRO A 11 7.08 -0.09 -4.37
CA PRO A 11 7.09 -0.48 -5.78
C PRO A 11 8.46 -0.17 -6.37
N VAL A 12 9.18 -1.18 -6.90
CA VAL A 12 10.52 -1.02 -7.46
C VAL A 12 10.49 -1.41 -8.93
N GLY A 13 11.22 -0.67 -9.76
CA GLY A 13 11.47 -0.98 -11.14
C GLY A 13 12.96 -1.24 -11.41
N SER A 14 13.27 -2.18 -12.31
CA SER A 14 14.64 -2.51 -12.69
C SER A 14 14.75 -2.78 -14.19
N VAL A 15 15.88 -2.37 -14.77
CA VAL A 15 16.20 -2.55 -16.20
C VAL A 15 17.63 -3.04 -16.35
N VAL A 16 17.85 -4.14 -17.05
CA VAL A 16 19.19 -4.63 -17.42
C VAL A 16 19.52 -4.24 -18.85
N VAL A 17 20.65 -3.56 -19.03
CA VAL A 17 21.11 -3.05 -20.33
C VAL A 17 22.47 -3.64 -20.67
N LYS A 18 22.63 -4.19 -21.87
CA LYS A 18 23.89 -4.69 -22.42
C LYS A 18 24.12 -4.15 -23.82
N ASN A 19 25.28 -3.56 -24.03
CA ASN A 19 25.67 -2.99 -25.35
C ASN A 19 24.61 -2.02 -25.91
N GLY A 20 24.05 -1.15 -25.06
CA GLY A 20 23.02 -0.18 -25.43
C GLY A 20 21.64 -0.77 -25.69
N ARG A 21 21.42 -2.06 -25.42
CA ARG A 21 20.10 -2.72 -25.60
C ARG A 21 19.52 -3.15 -24.26
N ILE A 22 18.23 -2.95 -24.07
CA ILE A 22 17.50 -3.50 -22.95
C ILE A 22 17.39 -5.01 -23.15
N VAL A 23 17.92 -5.80 -22.20
CA VAL A 23 17.92 -7.26 -22.22
C VAL A 23 17.07 -7.87 -21.11
N GLY A 24 16.68 -7.07 -20.11
CA GLY A 24 15.80 -7.51 -19.04
C GLY A 24 15.03 -6.36 -18.41
N LEU A 25 13.80 -6.65 -18.00
CA LEU A 25 12.89 -5.74 -17.31
C LEU A 25 12.31 -6.45 -16.09
N GLY A 26 12.17 -5.73 -14.99
CA GLY A 26 11.53 -6.25 -13.77
C GLY A 26 10.79 -5.16 -13.03
N ALA A 27 9.72 -5.55 -12.36
CA ALA A 27 8.94 -4.66 -11.51
C ALA A 27 8.37 -5.42 -10.31
N HIS A 28 8.64 -4.93 -9.10
CA HIS A 28 8.00 -5.45 -7.90
C HIS A 28 6.63 -4.78 -7.75
N LEU A 29 5.59 -5.49 -8.12
CA LEU A 29 4.21 -4.97 -8.23
C LEU A 29 3.28 -5.53 -7.18
N LYS A 30 3.66 -6.64 -6.52
CA LYS A 30 2.81 -7.33 -5.56
C LYS A 30 3.66 -7.90 -4.42
N LYS A 31 3.15 -7.79 -3.19
CA LYS A 31 3.76 -8.40 -1.99
C LYS A 31 3.91 -9.91 -2.17
N GLY A 32 5.13 -10.42 -1.90
CA GLY A 32 5.46 -11.83 -2.04
C GLY A 32 6.02 -12.23 -3.40
N ASP A 33 5.94 -11.37 -4.41
CA ASP A 33 6.59 -11.61 -5.70
C ASP A 33 8.09 -11.33 -5.61
N LYS A 34 8.84 -11.84 -6.60
CA LYS A 34 10.27 -11.56 -6.74
C LYS A 34 10.53 -10.06 -6.85
N HIS A 35 11.63 -9.59 -6.28
CA HIS A 35 12.05 -8.20 -6.45
C HIS A 35 12.35 -7.87 -7.92
N ALA A 36 12.27 -6.58 -8.26
CA ALA A 36 12.44 -6.11 -9.65
C ALA A 36 13.77 -6.51 -10.24
N GLU A 37 14.86 -6.42 -9.46
CA GLU A 37 16.19 -6.78 -9.87
C GLU A 37 16.27 -8.26 -10.26
N VAL A 38 15.70 -9.13 -9.44
CA VAL A 38 15.67 -10.59 -9.70
C VAL A 38 14.92 -10.90 -10.98
N GLN A 39 13.76 -10.26 -11.20
CA GLN A 39 12.96 -10.43 -12.42
C GLN A 39 13.72 -9.97 -13.67
N ALA A 40 14.36 -8.78 -13.59
CA ALA A 40 15.13 -8.22 -14.69
C ALA A 40 16.35 -9.09 -15.07
N ILE A 41 17.05 -9.63 -14.06
CA ILE A 41 18.19 -10.53 -14.25
C ILE A 41 17.74 -11.87 -14.85
N GLU A 42 16.66 -12.45 -14.35
CA GLU A 42 16.13 -13.70 -14.91
C GLU A 42 15.68 -13.53 -16.36
N MET A 43 15.03 -12.42 -16.70
CA MET A 43 14.67 -12.10 -18.09
C MET A 43 15.89 -11.91 -18.98
N ALA A 44 16.95 -11.27 -18.47
CA ALA A 44 18.20 -11.09 -19.22
C ALA A 44 18.95 -12.40 -19.46
N GLY A 45 18.83 -13.38 -18.57
CA GLY A 45 19.52 -14.66 -18.64
C GLY A 45 21.04 -14.49 -18.77
N LEU A 46 21.69 -15.16 -19.71
CA LEU A 46 23.13 -15.05 -19.96
C LEU A 46 23.60 -13.63 -20.37
N ASN A 47 22.69 -12.78 -20.84
CA ASN A 47 23.01 -11.40 -21.18
C ASN A 47 23.20 -10.51 -19.93
N ALA A 48 22.87 -10.98 -18.73
CA ALA A 48 23.13 -10.26 -17.49
C ALA A 48 24.64 -10.12 -17.20
N GLN A 49 25.43 -11.12 -17.57
CA GLN A 49 26.88 -11.10 -17.34
C GLN A 49 27.54 -9.92 -18.07
N GLY A 50 28.22 -9.07 -17.32
CA GLY A 50 28.90 -7.87 -17.83
C GLY A 50 27.93 -6.75 -18.26
N ALA A 51 26.64 -6.83 -17.88
CA ALA A 51 25.66 -5.81 -18.18
C ALA A 51 25.63 -4.71 -17.09
N THR A 52 24.91 -3.62 -17.38
CA THR A 52 24.53 -2.59 -16.42
C THR A 52 23.09 -2.80 -15.97
N ILE A 53 22.84 -2.75 -14.67
CA ILE A 53 21.48 -2.76 -14.12
C ILE A 53 21.11 -1.38 -13.57
N TYR A 54 19.95 -0.88 -13.96
CA TYR A 54 19.34 0.34 -13.44
C TYR A 54 18.22 -0.03 -12.50
N VAL A 55 18.18 0.58 -11.31
CA VAL A 55 17.17 0.31 -10.30
C VAL A 55 16.61 1.61 -9.75
N SER A 56 15.32 1.70 -9.58
CA SER A 56 14.67 2.91 -9.05
C SER A 56 14.95 3.15 -7.57
N LEU A 57 15.28 2.09 -6.79
CA LEU A 57 15.64 2.14 -5.38
C LEU A 57 16.90 1.34 -5.14
N GLU A 58 17.71 1.71 -4.14
CA GLU A 58 18.91 0.99 -3.73
C GLU A 58 18.65 -0.50 -3.52
N PRO A 59 19.44 -1.43 -4.11
CA PRO A 59 19.25 -2.87 -3.95
C PRO A 59 19.36 -3.32 -2.49
N CYS A 60 18.44 -4.15 -2.05
CA CYS A 60 18.36 -4.59 -0.67
C CYS A 60 19.48 -5.56 -0.28
N THR A 61 19.92 -5.47 1.00
CA THR A 61 20.96 -6.31 1.61
C THR A 61 20.43 -7.25 2.67
N HIS A 62 19.16 -7.15 3.02
CA HIS A 62 18.56 -7.95 4.09
C HIS A 62 17.80 -9.15 3.51
N HIS A 63 17.81 -10.26 4.27
CA HIS A 63 16.93 -11.39 4.04
C HIS A 63 15.52 -11.05 4.50
N GLY A 64 14.59 -10.95 3.55
CA GLY A 64 13.16 -10.83 3.82
C GLY A 64 12.44 -12.16 3.49
N SER A 65 11.33 -12.06 2.77
CA SER A 65 10.68 -13.22 2.13
C SER A 65 11.48 -13.79 0.96
N THR A 66 12.43 -13.01 0.43
CA THR A 66 13.35 -13.36 -0.66
C THR A 66 14.79 -13.08 -0.24
N PRO A 67 15.79 -13.77 -0.84
CA PRO A 67 17.20 -13.45 -0.65
C PRO A 67 17.52 -12.01 -1.04
N PRO A 68 18.63 -11.42 -0.51
CA PRO A 68 19.07 -10.08 -0.86
C PRO A 68 19.28 -9.90 -2.36
N CYS A 69 18.88 -8.74 -2.90
CA CYS A 69 19.09 -8.44 -4.33
C CYS A 69 20.57 -8.29 -4.68
N VAL A 70 21.39 -7.80 -3.74
CA VAL A 70 22.86 -7.68 -3.94
C VAL A 70 23.50 -9.04 -4.27
N ASP A 71 23.10 -10.12 -3.61
CA ASP A 71 23.62 -11.45 -3.88
C ASP A 71 23.29 -11.90 -5.30
N LYS A 72 22.06 -11.67 -5.73
CA LYS A 72 21.63 -12.04 -7.09
C LYS A 72 22.31 -11.22 -8.18
N ILE A 73 22.59 -9.96 -7.92
CA ILE A 73 23.33 -9.06 -8.81
C ILE A 73 24.78 -9.58 -8.98
N ILE A 74 25.43 -9.98 -7.88
CA ILE A 74 26.79 -10.54 -7.88
C ILE A 74 26.82 -11.87 -8.63
N GLU A 75 25.92 -12.81 -8.29
CA GLU A 75 25.82 -14.13 -8.96
C GLU A 75 25.62 -14.03 -10.47
N ALA A 76 24.87 -13.04 -10.92
CA ALA A 76 24.58 -12.82 -12.34
C ALA A 76 25.74 -12.19 -13.11
N GLY A 77 26.82 -11.78 -12.43
CA GLY A 77 27.99 -11.15 -13.04
C GLY A 77 27.69 -9.78 -13.64
N ILE A 78 26.75 -9.02 -13.06
CA ILE A 78 26.50 -7.63 -13.43
C ILE A 78 27.79 -6.83 -13.22
N SER A 79 28.17 -5.95 -14.17
CA SER A 79 29.37 -5.15 -14.06
C SER A 79 29.15 -3.78 -13.43
N LYS A 80 27.94 -3.24 -13.56
CA LYS A 80 27.61 -1.90 -13.05
C LYS A 80 26.18 -1.84 -12.54
N VAL A 81 25.99 -1.21 -11.39
CA VAL A 81 24.68 -0.90 -10.78
C VAL A 81 24.50 0.62 -10.75
N ILE A 82 23.37 1.09 -11.28
CA ILE A 82 22.96 2.50 -11.19
C ILE A 82 21.61 2.54 -10.48
N TYR A 83 21.52 3.26 -9.37
CA TYR A 83 20.25 3.39 -8.66
C TYR A 83 19.88 4.85 -8.40
N ALA A 84 18.56 5.13 -8.37
CA ALA A 84 18.02 6.49 -8.37
C ALA A 84 17.75 7.05 -6.97
N VAL A 85 17.43 6.22 -5.99
CA VAL A 85 17.06 6.63 -4.63
C VAL A 85 17.72 5.74 -3.60
N LYS A 86 18.29 6.33 -2.54
CA LYS A 86 18.85 5.59 -1.39
C LYS A 86 17.72 5.11 -0.48
N ASP A 87 17.82 3.88 0.01
CA ASP A 87 16.93 3.40 1.07
C ASP A 87 17.40 3.95 2.43
N THR A 88 16.73 5.02 2.87
CA THR A 88 17.04 5.69 4.15
C THR A 88 16.43 4.98 5.37
N THR A 89 15.67 3.91 5.17
CA THR A 89 15.00 3.15 6.25
C THR A 89 15.84 1.99 6.78
N LEU A 90 16.91 1.67 6.07
CA LEU A 90 17.84 0.60 6.42
C LEU A 90 19.24 1.18 6.60
N VAL A 91 20.03 0.59 7.49
CA VAL A 91 21.48 0.79 7.49
C VAL A 91 22.03 -0.04 6.32
N SER A 92 21.89 0.49 5.10
CA SER A 92 22.29 -0.23 3.91
C SER A 92 23.80 -0.18 3.73
N LYS A 93 24.40 -1.35 3.46
CA LYS A 93 25.78 -1.50 3.00
C LYS A 93 25.82 -2.04 1.58
N GLY A 94 24.74 -1.89 0.81
CA GLY A 94 24.61 -2.41 -0.54
C GLY A 94 25.73 -1.94 -1.45
N ASP A 95 26.05 -0.66 -1.40
CA ASP A 95 27.14 -0.05 -2.15
C ASP A 95 28.51 -0.69 -1.81
N GLU A 96 28.80 -0.89 -0.51
CA GLU A 96 30.06 -1.48 -0.04
C GLU A 96 30.18 -2.92 -0.53
N ILE A 97 29.16 -3.74 -0.30
CA ILE A 97 29.11 -5.15 -0.72
C ILE A 97 29.31 -5.32 -2.22
N LEU A 98 28.61 -4.51 -3.02
CA LEU A 98 28.70 -4.56 -4.48
C LEU A 98 30.09 -4.12 -4.97
N ARG A 99 30.70 -3.08 -4.39
CA ARG A 99 32.04 -2.61 -4.73
C ARG A 99 33.12 -3.61 -4.33
N GLU A 100 32.99 -4.24 -3.15
CA GLU A 100 33.91 -5.32 -2.72
C GLU A 100 33.85 -6.54 -3.65
N ALA A 101 32.70 -6.80 -4.26
CA ALA A 101 32.55 -7.83 -5.30
C ALA A 101 33.06 -7.39 -6.69
N GLY A 102 33.66 -6.18 -6.82
CA GLY A 102 34.20 -5.67 -8.08
C GLY A 102 33.17 -5.04 -9.02
N ILE A 103 31.98 -4.74 -8.54
CA ILE A 103 30.90 -4.11 -9.31
C ILE A 103 31.01 -2.59 -9.19
N GLU A 104 30.95 -1.88 -10.32
CA GLU A 104 30.85 -0.42 -10.31
C GLU A 104 29.46 0.00 -9.79
N VAL A 105 29.43 0.89 -8.80
CA VAL A 105 28.16 1.39 -8.22
C VAL A 105 28.08 2.90 -8.37
N GLU A 106 27.00 3.37 -8.99
CA GLU A 106 26.70 4.78 -9.21
C GLU A 106 25.33 5.15 -8.61
N PHE A 107 25.32 6.16 -7.75
CA PHE A 107 24.08 6.79 -7.30
C PHE A 107 23.73 7.95 -8.23
N GLN A 108 22.63 7.83 -8.96
CA GLN A 108 22.14 8.86 -9.87
C GLN A 108 20.76 9.33 -9.44
N TYR A 109 20.73 10.38 -8.59
CA TYR A 109 19.48 10.91 -8.08
C TYR A 109 18.47 11.23 -9.18
N ASN A 110 17.23 10.80 -8.99
CA ASN A 110 16.11 11.13 -9.87
C ASN A 110 14.90 11.59 -9.04
N GLU A 111 14.44 12.83 -9.30
CA GLU A 111 13.37 13.46 -8.53
C GLU A 111 12.02 12.72 -8.66
N ASN A 112 11.70 12.21 -9.86
CA ASN A 112 10.46 11.45 -10.06
C ASN A 112 10.48 10.13 -9.28
N ALA A 113 11.63 9.46 -9.23
CA ALA A 113 11.78 8.27 -8.39
C ALA A 113 11.70 8.62 -6.90
N ALA A 114 12.34 9.71 -6.47
CA ALA A 114 12.29 10.15 -5.07
C ALA A 114 10.86 10.52 -4.64
N ALA A 115 10.08 11.17 -5.51
CA ALA A 115 8.68 11.47 -5.26
C ALA A 115 7.84 10.19 -5.06
N LEU A 116 8.12 9.11 -5.83
CA LEU A 116 7.44 7.83 -5.69
C LEU A 116 7.66 7.17 -4.31
N TYR A 117 8.82 7.40 -3.69
CA TYR A 117 9.18 6.76 -2.41
C TYR A 117 8.96 7.64 -1.18
N ARG A 118 8.59 8.91 -1.34
CA ARG A 118 8.42 9.85 -0.22
C ARG A 118 7.46 9.32 0.84
N ASP A 119 6.29 8.89 0.39
CA ASP A 119 5.21 8.44 1.28
C ASP A 119 5.55 7.07 1.89
N PHE A 120 6.18 6.19 1.11
CA PHE A 120 6.73 4.92 1.61
C PHE A 120 7.74 5.14 2.75
N PHE A 121 8.72 6.03 2.56
CA PHE A 121 9.71 6.31 3.60
C PHE A 121 9.09 6.96 4.85
N THR A 122 8.09 7.81 4.66
CA THR A 122 7.36 8.43 5.76
C THR A 122 6.54 7.40 6.52
N ALA A 123 5.79 6.55 5.83
CA ALA A 123 5.03 5.46 6.41
C ALA A 123 5.92 4.50 7.21
N LYS A 124 7.06 4.13 6.63
CA LYS A 124 8.02 3.22 7.28
C LYS A 124 8.67 3.81 8.52
N ARG A 125 9.04 5.09 8.50
CA ARG A 125 9.62 5.78 9.68
C ARG A 125 8.65 5.94 10.82
N ASN A 126 7.39 6.20 10.51
CA ASN A 126 6.34 6.45 11.50
C ASN A 126 5.61 5.17 11.93
N GLU A 127 5.87 4.04 11.25
CA GLU A 127 5.18 2.75 11.46
C GLU A 127 3.66 2.86 11.35
N VAL A 128 3.19 3.67 10.38
CA VAL A 128 1.77 3.84 10.07
C VAL A 128 1.55 3.77 8.56
N PRO A 129 0.38 3.35 8.06
CA PRO A 129 0.07 3.36 6.63
C PRO A 129 0.11 4.77 6.05
N GLU A 130 0.37 4.87 4.74
CA GLU A 130 0.00 6.04 3.94
C GLU A 130 -1.52 6.20 3.98
N VAL A 131 -2.03 7.38 4.36
CA VAL A 131 -3.45 7.63 4.57
C VAL A 131 -4.00 8.57 3.51
N THR A 132 -4.91 8.08 2.69
CA THR A 132 -5.70 8.88 1.76
C THR A 132 -7.10 9.12 2.34
N VAL A 133 -7.50 10.37 2.51
CA VAL A 133 -8.85 10.72 2.96
C VAL A 133 -9.68 11.19 1.77
N LYS A 134 -10.71 10.39 1.42
CA LYS A 134 -11.64 10.73 0.35
C LYS A 134 -12.88 11.41 0.93
N VAL A 135 -13.14 12.62 0.49
CA VAL A 135 -14.32 13.40 0.86
C VAL A 135 -15.16 13.70 -0.38
N SER A 136 -16.46 13.39 -0.32
CA SER A 136 -17.44 13.87 -1.33
C SER A 136 -18.23 15.03 -0.75
N SER A 137 -18.18 16.20 -1.39
CA SER A 137 -18.88 17.39 -0.91
C SER A 137 -19.44 18.20 -2.08
N SER A 138 -20.47 19.00 -1.78
CA SER A 138 -20.91 20.09 -2.65
C SER A 138 -19.87 21.21 -2.69
N LEU A 139 -20.05 22.20 -3.57
CA LEU A 139 -19.15 23.37 -3.68
C LEU A 139 -19.08 24.19 -2.38
N ASP A 140 -20.13 24.18 -1.58
CA ASP A 140 -20.20 24.84 -0.27
C ASP A 140 -19.78 23.92 0.89
N GLY A 141 -19.16 22.76 0.58
CA GLY A 141 -18.55 21.86 1.57
C GLY A 141 -19.51 20.93 2.29
N LYS A 142 -20.75 20.75 1.83
CA LYS A 142 -21.73 19.87 2.45
C LYS A 142 -21.52 18.41 2.01
N GLN A 143 -21.52 17.49 2.96
CA GLN A 143 -21.35 16.03 2.72
C GLN A 143 -22.70 15.27 2.78
N ALA A 144 -23.73 15.89 3.28
CA ALA A 144 -25.10 15.37 3.33
C ALA A 144 -26.11 16.51 3.47
N THR A 145 -27.38 16.24 3.20
CA THR A 145 -28.49 17.13 3.54
C THR A 145 -28.76 17.13 5.06
N ASP A 146 -29.62 18.02 5.54
CA ASP A 146 -30.08 18.05 6.94
C ASP A 146 -30.80 16.75 7.37
N PHE A 147 -31.28 15.98 6.40
CA PHE A 147 -31.89 14.65 6.60
C PHE A 147 -30.89 13.50 6.52
N ASN A 148 -29.58 13.77 6.50
CA ASN A 148 -28.49 12.80 6.31
C ASN A 148 -28.52 12.05 4.97
N GLU A 149 -29.12 12.60 3.94
CA GLU A 149 -29.07 12.05 2.59
C GLU A 149 -27.77 12.46 1.92
N SER A 150 -26.92 11.48 1.56
CA SER A 150 -25.62 11.68 0.89
C SER A 150 -25.62 11.24 -0.58
N LYS A 151 -26.67 10.63 -1.07
CA LYS A 151 -26.79 10.09 -2.45
C LYS A 151 -27.48 11.11 -3.35
N TRP A 152 -26.94 11.61 -4.44
CA TRP A 152 -25.63 11.42 -5.06
C TRP A 152 -25.00 12.82 -5.21
N ILE A 153 -23.98 13.14 -4.43
CA ILE A 153 -23.34 14.46 -4.43
C ILE A 153 -22.42 14.60 -5.65
N THR A 154 -21.80 13.51 -6.09
CA THR A 154 -20.86 13.47 -7.21
C THR A 154 -21.39 12.65 -8.38
N ASN A 155 -20.87 12.91 -9.58
CA ASN A 155 -21.26 12.26 -10.83
C ASN A 155 -20.73 10.81 -10.97
N LYS A 156 -20.95 10.21 -12.15
CA LYS A 156 -20.55 8.83 -12.44
C LYS A 156 -19.02 8.71 -12.57
N GLU A 157 -18.38 9.69 -13.19
CA GLU A 157 -16.94 9.71 -13.43
C GLU A 157 -16.16 9.68 -12.10
N VAL A 158 -16.57 10.49 -11.12
CA VAL A 158 -15.98 10.47 -9.77
C VAL A 158 -16.14 9.11 -9.07
N LYS A 159 -17.21 8.36 -9.38
CA LYS A 159 -17.35 7.00 -8.82
C LYS A 159 -16.33 6.03 -9.41
N GLU A 160 -15.99 6.18 -10.68
CA GLU A 160 -14.95 5.38 -11.32
C GLU A 160 -13.58 5.65 -10.67
N ASP A 161 -13.26 6.93 -10.37
CA ASP A 161 -12.07 7.29 -9.60
C ASP A 161 -12.06 6.67 -8.20
N VAL A 162 -13.21 6.63 -7.51
CA VAL A 162 -13.31 5.96 -6.19
C VAL A 162 -13.07 4.46 -6.29
N TYR A 163 -13.53 3.79 -7.36
CA TYR A 163 -13.23 2.37 -7.56
C TYR A 163 -11.74 2.14 -7.82
N GLN A 164 -11.09 3.06 -8.54
CA GLN A 164 -9.65 3.03 -8.76
C GLN A 164 -8.89 3.24 -7.44
N LEU A 165 -9.28 4.22 -6.61
CA LEU A 165 -8.71 4.43 -5.29
C LEU A 165 -8.81 3.15 -4.42
N ARG A 166 -9.96 2.49 -4.41
CA ARG A 166 -10.12 1.22 -3.68
C ARG A 166 -9.22 0.10 -4.20
N HIS A 167 -8.96 0.07 -5.50
CA HIS A 167 -8.02 -0.87 -6.11
C HIS A 167 -6.57 -0.60 -5.68
N GLU A 168 -6.20 0.66 -5.53
CA GLU A 168 -4.84 1.11 -5.23
C GLU A 168 -4.48 1.07 -3.74
N HIS A 169 -5.46 0.82 -2.87
CA HIS A 169 -5.25 0.75 -1.42
C HIS A 169 -5.36 -0.68 -0.88
N ASP A 170 -4.61 -0.97 0.18
CA ASP A 170 -4.66 -2.28 0.85
C ASP A 170 -5.92 -2.45 1.67
N ALA A 171 -6.41 -1.35 2.27
CA ALA A 171 -7.60 -1.34 3.08
C ALA A 171 -8.43 -0.06 2.88
N VAL A 172 -9.74 -0.18 3.08
CA VAL A 172 -10.68 0.94 3.19
C VAL A 172 -11.28 0.96 4.58
N ILE A 173 -11.23 2.11 5.26
CA ILE A 173 -11.76 2.26 6.61
C ILE A 173 -13.05 3.10 6.63
N THR A 174 -14.03 2.64 7.39
CA THR A 174 -15.32 3.30 7.57
C THR A 174 -15.86 3.14 8.98
N GLY A 175 -16.95 3.81 9.29
CA GLY A 175 -17.62 3.71 10.58
C GLY A 175 -18.98 2.99 10.53
N ARG A 176 -19.40 2.46 11.69
CA ARG A 176 -20.69 1.82 11.85
C ARG A 176 -21.85 2.64 11.28
N ARG A 177 -21.91 3.94 11.60
CA ARG A 177 -23.01 4.81 11.15
C ARG A 177 -23.11 4.92 9.62
N THR A 178 -21.98 4.95 8.91
CA THR A 178 -21.95 4.98 7.46
C THR A 178 -22.47 3.67 6.87
N ILE A 179 -22.16 2.53 7.50
CA ILE A 179 -22.69 1.23 7.08
C ILE A 179 -24.20 1.18 7.27
N GLU A 180 -24.71 1.65 8.39
CA GLU A 180 -26.14 1.68 8.69
C GLU A 180 -26.93 2.61 7.76
N ALA A 181 -26.37 3.78 7.43
CA ALA A 181 -27.03 4.78 6.58
C ALA A 181 -27.00 4.41 5.08
N ASP A 182 -25.80 4.00 4.58
CA ASP A 182 -25.57 3.87 3.15
C ASP A 182 -25.58 2.42 2.66
N ASN A 183 -25.48 1.45 3.58
CA ASN A 183 -25.36 0.02 3.29
C ASN A 183 -24.37 -0.29 2.16
N PRO A 184 -23.09 0.16 2.25
CA PRO A 184 -22.10 0.06 1.19
C PRO A 184 -21.45 -1.31 1.16
N LEU A 185 -20.80 -1.66 0.01
CA LEU A 185 -19.97 -2.85 -0.11
C LEU A 185 -18.47 -2.57 0.03
N TYR A 186 -18.02 -1.38 -0.37
CA TYR A 186 -16.60 -0.98 -0.41
C TYR A 186 -15.71 -1.88 -1.29
N THR A 187 -16.29 -2.51 -2.30
CA THR A 187 -15.54 -3.27 -3.30
C THR A 187 -15.05 -2.35 -4.42
N THR A 188 -13.93 -2.72 -5.07
CA THR A 188 -13.59 -2.12 -6.36
C THR A 188 -14.49 -2.69 -7.45
N ARG A 189 -14.66 -1.94 -8.55
CA ARG A 189 -15.31 -2.40 -9.78
C ARG A 189 -14.36 -2.33 -10.98
N VAL A 190 -13.07 -2.19 -10.71
CA VAL A 190 -12.02 -2.30 -11.73
C VAL A 190 -11.97 -3.76 -12.18
N PRO A 191 -12.00 -4.05 -13.49
CA PRO A 191 -11.86 -5.42 -14.00
C PRO A 191 -10.56 -6.06 -13.47
N ASP A 192 -10.65 -7.28 -12.97
CA ASP A 192 -9.55 -8.02 -12.33
C ASP A 192 -8.85 -7.27 -11.18
N GLY A 193 -9.53 -6.26 -10.64
CA GLY A 193 -9.01 -5.41 -9.58
C GLY A 193 -8.98 -6.09 -8.21
N LYS A 194 -7.98 -5.74 -7.40
CA LYS A 194 -7.88 -6.17 -6.00
C LYS A 194 -8.91 -5.44 -5.15
N HIS A 195 -9.74 -6.18 -4.42
CA HIS A 195 -10.61 -5.60 -3.40
C HIS A 195 -9.81 -5.28 -2.13
N PRO A 196 -9.95 -4.06 -1.57
CA PRO A 196 -9.30 -3.72 -0.31
C PRO A 196 -9.90 -4.50 0.86
N ILE A 197 -9.12 -4.68 1.93
CA ILE A 197 -9.63 -5.13 3.22
C ILE A 197 -10.60 -4.06 3.76
N ARG A 198 -11.77 -4.48 4.22
CA ARG A 198 -12.80 -3.56 4.72
C ARG A 198 -12.69 -3.41 6.23
N VAL A 199 -12.19 -2.27 6.68
CA VAL A 199 -11.97 -1.96 8.09
C VAL A 199 -13.16 -1.17 8.63
N ILE A 200 -13.79 -1.69 9.69
CA ILE A 200 -14.98 -1.10 10.30
C ILE A 200 -14.65 -0.66 11.72
N LEU A 201 -14.87 0.62 12.02
CA LEU A 201 -14.75 1.14 13.37
C LEU A 201 -16.09 1.10 14.09
N SER A 202 -16.14 0.32 15.17
CA SER A 202 -17.32 0.24 16.04
C SER A 202 -16.90 0.09 17.49
N LYS A 203 -16.66 1.23 18.16
CA LYS A 203 -16.21 1.26 19.55
C LYS A 203 -17.01 0.32 20.47
N THR A 204 -18.33 0.33 20.36
CA THR A 204 -19.24 -0.48 21.19
C THR A 204 -19.49 -1.89 20.66
N GLY A 205 -19.07 -2.19 19.44
CA GLY A 205 -19.35 -3.46 18.77
C GLY A 205 -20.83 -3.65 18.38
N GLN A 206 -21.67 -2.63 18.49
CA GLN A 206 -23.07 -2.69 18.06
C GLN A 206 -23.13 -2.57 16.54
N LEU A 207 -23.30 -3.70 15.86
CA LEU A 207 -23.33 -3.82 14.39
C LEU A 207 -24.53 -4.66 13.96
N ASP A 208 -25.26 -4.21 12.94
CA ASP A 208 -26.27 -5.03 12.29
C ASP A 208 -25.61 -5.90 11.21
N PHE A 209 -25.38 -7.17 11.54
CA PHE A 209 -24.79 -8.16 10.63
C PHE A 209 -25.68 -8.56 9.44
N ASN A 210 -26.89 -7.99 9.31
CA ASN A 210 -27.77 -8.15 8.14
C ASN A 210 -27.40 -7.21 7.00
N GLN A 211 -26.59 -6.19 7.24
CA GLN A 211 -26.09 -5.29 6.20
C GLN A 211 -25.33 -6.06 5.11
N GLN A 212 -25.39 -5.57 3.85
CA GLN A 212 -24.84 -6.29 2.71
C GLN A 212 -23.32 -6.52 2.78
N ILE A 213 -22.58 -5.60 3.42
CA ILE A 213 -21.13 -5.74 3.60
C ILE A 213 -20.77 -7.03 4.36
N PHE A 214 -21.58 -7.44 5.33
CA PHE A 214 -21.34 -8.64 6.14
C PHE A 214 -21.80 -9.95 5.45
N LYS A 215 -22.39 -9.87 4.26
CA LYS A 215 -22.80 -11.01 3.42
C LYS A 215 -21.85 -11.21 2.24
N ASP A 216 -21.12 -10.18 1.86
CA ASP A 216 -20.18 -10.16 0.77
C ASP A 216 -18.82 -10.70 1.20
N THR A 217 -18.29 -11.67 0.45
CA THR A 217 -17.02 -12.36 0.73
C THR A 217 -15.87 -11.95 -0.21
N ALA A 218 -16.04 -10.87 -0.95
CA ALA A 218 -15.04 -10.39 -1.92
C ALA A 218 -13.68 -10.07 -1.30
N SER A 219 -13.67 -9.64 -0.02
CA SER A 219 -12.44 -9.46 0.76
C SER A 219 -12.72 -9.65 2.25
N GLU A 220 -11.67 -9.71 3.06
CA GLU A 220 -11.79 -9.76 4.52
C GLU A 220 -12.45 -8.49 5.07
N ILE A 221 -13.09 -8.65 6.23
CA ILE A 221 -13.60 -7.54 7.05
C ILE A 221 -12.87 -7.57 8.39
N TRP A 222 -12.30 -6.44 8.78
CA TRP A 222 -11.67 -6.27 10.08
C TRP A 222 -12.46 -5.27 10.91
N ILE A 223 -12.98 -5.72 12.07
CA ILE A 223 -13.79 -4.90 12.96
C ILE A 223 -12.96 -4.49 14.17
N TYR A 224 -12.63 -3.21 14.27
CA TYR A 224 -11.94 -2.64 15.41
C TYR A 224 -12.96 -2.23 16.47
N THR A 225 -12.80 -2.73 17.68
CA THR A 225 -13.76 -2.49 18.78
C THR A 225 -13.08 -2.52 20.14
N GLU A 226 -13.65 -1.79 21.10
CA GLU A 226 -13.32 -1.86 22.53
C GLU A 226 -14.18 -2.92 23.27
N ASN A 227 -15.13 -3.56 22.56
CA ASN A 227 -16.03 -4.56 23.12
C ASN A 227 -15.43 -5.98 22.99
N GLU A 228 -14.85 -6.49 24.04
CA GLU A 228 -14.26 -7.84 24.08
C GLU A 228 -15.30 -8.97 23.92
N LYS A 229 -16.57 -8.68 24.11
CA LYS A 229 -17.66 -9.67 24.00
C LYS A 229 -18.14 -9.87 22.57
N LEU A 230 -17.76 -8.97 21.64
CA LEU A 230 -18.15 -9.12 20.24
C LEU A 230 -17.48 -10.34 19.64
N LYS A 231 -18.27 -11.23 19.05
CA LYS A 231 -17.80 -12.44 18.38
C LYS A 231 -18.56 -12.66 17.08
N THR A 232 -17.98 -13.39 16.17
CA THR A 232 -18.58 -13.81 14.91
C THR A 232 -18.14 -15.23 14.56
N ASN A 233 -18.98 -15.97 13.85
CA ASN A 233 -18.66 -17.28 13.29
C ASN A 233 -18.30 -17.22 11.79
N LYS A 234 -18.24 -16.02 11.20
CA LYS A 234 -17.91 -15.82 9.78
C LYS A 234 -16.40 -15.76 9.62
N SER A 235 -15.81 -16.71 8.89
CA SER A 235 -14.36 -16.86 8.73
C SER A 235 -13.65 -15.67 8.05
N PHE A 236 -14.39 -14.93 7.20
CA PHE A 236 -13.88 -13.74 6.52
C PHE A 236 -13.98 -12.45 7.34
N ILE A 237 -14.51 -12.53 8.58
CA ILE A 237 -14.62 -11.39 9.51
C ILE A 237 -13.65 -11.63 10.69
N LYS A 238 -12.71 -10.70 10.86
CA LYS A 238 -11.79 -10.66 12.01
C LYS A 238 -12.23 -9.58 12.99
N ILE A 239 -12.40 -9.94 14.25
CA ILE A 239 -12.65 -9.00 15.33
C ILE A 239 -11.32 -8.66 15.99
N ILE A 240 -10.97 -7.38 16.00
CA ILE A 240 -9.75 -6.85 16.55
C ILE A 240 -10.10 -6.01 17.77
N ASN A 241 -9.86 -6.57 18.94
CA ASN A 241 -10.07 -5.88 20.19
C ASN A 241 -8.88 -4.97 20.49
N ILE A 242 -9.15 -3.70 20.71
CA ILE A 242 -8.16 -2.69 21.08
C ILE A 242 -8.62 -1.94 22.32
N SER A 243 -7.66 -1.50 23.13
CA SER A 243 -7.96 -0.78 24.38
C SER A 243 -8.60 0.57 24.14
N LYS A 244 -8.33 1.19 23.01
CA LYS A 244 -8.86 2.50 22.62
C LYS A 244 -8.97 2.62 21.09
N CYS A 245 -10.18 2.94 20.63
CA CYS A 245 -10.46 3.21 19.21
C CYS A 245 -10.06 4.63 18.80
N ASP A 246 -8.79 4.99 18.94
CA ASP A 246 -8.25 6.23 18.41
C ASP A 246 -7.42 6.01 17.13
N THR A 247 -7.22 7.07 16.37
CA THR A 247 -6.57 7.02 15.05
C THR A 247 -5.15 6.46 15.12
N THR A 248 -4.35 6.85 16.10
CA THR A 248 -2.96 6.41 16.22
C THR A 248 -2.86 4.91 16.50
N THR A 249 -3.60 4.42 17.49
CA THR A 249 -3.63 2.99 17.84
C THR A 249 -4.07 2.14 16.64
N ILE A 250 -5.10 2.58 15.92
CA ILE A 250 -5.62 1.86 14.75
C ILE A 250 -4.59 1.84 13.61
N LEU A 251 -3.96 2.98 13.30
CA LEU A 251 -2.99 3.06 12.22
C LEU A 251 -1.76 2.20 12.49
N GLN A 252 -1.24 2.21 13.71
CA GLN A 252 -0.10 1.38 14.11
C GLN A 252 -0.43 -0.13 14.00
N ASP A 253 -1.59 -0.56 14.50
CA ASP A 253 -2.00 -1.98 14.39
C ASP A 253 -2.22 -2.39 12.94
N LEU A 254 -2.83 -1.51 12.11
CA LEU A 254 -2.98 -1.76 10.66
C LEU A 254 -1.63 -1.94 9.97
N TYR A 255 -0.65 -1.08 10.27
CA TYR A 255 0.69 -1.18 9.70
C TYR A 255 1.39 -2.49 10.09
N GLN A 256 1.34 -2.86 11.38
CA GLN A 256 1.89 -4.13 11.88
C GLN A 256 1.25 -5.35 11.22
N ARG A 257 -0.03 -5.25 10.81
CA ARG A 257 -0.74 -6.29 10.04
C ARG A 257 -0.43 -6.26 8.54
N GLY A 258 0.43 -5.35 8.09
CA GLY A 258 0.91 -5.29 6.71
C GLY A 258 0.10 -4.41 5.78
N ILE A 259 -0.73 -3.51 6.31
CA ILE A 259 -1.42 -2.46 5.53
C ILE A 259 -0.43 -1.32 5.29
N GLY A 260 -0.05 -1.10 4.04
CA GLY A 260 0.82 0.01 3.62
C GLY A 260 0.05 1.24 3.19
N LYS A 261 -1.14 1.06 2.59
CA LYS A 261 -2.01 2.14 2.08
C LYS A 261 -3.43 2.00 2.60
N LEU A 262 -3.94 3.04 3.25
CA LEU A 262 -5.27 3.09 3.84
C LEU A 262 -6.12 4.19 3.19
N LEU A 263 -7.28 3.81 2.64
CA LEU A 263 -8.29 4.74 2.15
C LEU A 263 -9.34 5.00 3.24
N VAL A 264 -9.54 6.25 3.61
CA VAL A 264 -10.61 6.64 4.53
C VAL A 264 -11.85 7.06 3.73
N GLU A 265 -12.88 6.23 3.77
CA GLU A 265 -14.21 6.50 3.21
C GLU A 265 -15.25 6.41 4.33
N ALA A 266 -15.36 7.46 5.12
CA ALA A 266 -16.19 7.47 6.32
C ALA A 266 -17.04 8.74 6.40
N GLY A 267 -18.00 8.72 7.32
CA GLY A 267 -18.78 9.92 7.64
C GLY A 267 -17.95 10.99 8.36
N PRO A 268 -18.51 12.20 8.54
CA PRO A 268 -17.79 13.39 9.02
C PRO A 268 -17.00 13.19 10.32
N ASN A 269 -17.53 12.41 11.24
CA ASN A 269 -16.89 12.18 12.53
C ASN A 269 -15.52 11.48 12.41
N ILE A 270 -15.45 10.37 11.68
CA ILE A 270 -14.20 9.62 11.47
C ILE A 270 -13.28 10.42 10.56
N THR A 271 -13.80 10.97 9.46
CA THR A 271 -13.04 11.83 8.55
C THR A 271 -12.35 12.97 9.32
N SER A 272 -13.07 13.66 10.19
CA SER A 272 -12.53 14.73 11.04
C SER A 272 -11.39 14.25 11.95
N GLN A 273 -11.52 13.06 12.56
CA GLN A 273 -10.47 12.49 13.40
C GLN A 273 -9.19 12.21 12.60
N PHE A 274 -9.31 11.69 11.38
CA PHE A 274 -8.15 11.49 10.50
C PHE A 274 -7.53 12.81 10.04
N LEU A 275 -8.35 13.80 9.64
CA LEU A 275 -7.87 15.14 9.23
C LEU A 275 -7.16 15.90 10.36
N GLN A 276 -7.55 15.67 11.61
CA GLN A 276 -6.93 16.28 12.80
C GLN A 276 -5.71 15.47 13.29
N SER A 277 -5.53 14.26 12.81
CA SER A 277 -4.39 13.44 13.17
C SER A 277 -3.10 13.99 12.54
N LYS A 278 -1.95 13.79 13.23
CA LYS A 278 -0.63 14.15 12.69
C LYS A 278 -0.11 13.16 11.62
N HIS A 279 -0.98 12.25 11.16
CA HIS A 279 -0.60 11.15 10.27
C HIS A 279 -1.06 11.35 8.83
N LEU A 280 -1.59 12.51 8.48
CA LEU A 280 -1.81 12.92 7.09
C LEU A 280 -0.53 13.55 6.54
N ASN A 281 -0.13 13.12 5.36
CA ASN A 281 1.02 13.64 4.63
C ASN A 281 0.61 14.86 3.78
#